data_0ee65d16bad70d4de7aa7364c9d69058
#
_entry.id   0ee65d16bad70d4de7aa7364c9d69058
#
_cell.length_a   1.000
_cell.length_b   1.000
_cell.length_c   1.000
_cell.angle_alpha   90.00
_cell.angle_beta   90.00
_cell.angle_gamma   90.00
#
_symmetry.space_group_name_H-M   'P 1'
#
loop_
_entity.id
_entity.type
_entity.pdbx_description
1 polymer ?
#
loop_
_entity_poly.entity_id
_entity_poly.type
_entity_poly.pdbx_seq_one_letter_code
_entity_poly.pdbx_strand_id
1 'polypeptide(L)'
;MADVRREDTRSRSGRYIVSVDGVDAGFSMFGEGDGIVTFRHTEVDPSFEGKGLGSALARGALDDVRARGLQVKVLCPFIASYLQRHPEYQDIVVA
;
A
#
# COMPACT_ATOMS: atom_id res chain seq x y z
N MET A 1 7.94 -15.10 -6.77
CA MET A 1 6.57 -14.56 -6.70
C MET A 1 6.50 -13.49 -5.62
N ALA A 2 5.81 -12.40 -5.89
CA ALA A 2 5.69 -11.31 -4.93
C ALA A 2 4.45 -11.50 -4.06
N ASP A 3 4.62 -11.31 -2.77
CA ASP A 3 3.54 -11.39 -1.80
C ASP A 3 3.45 -10.07 -1.04
N VAL A 4 2.23 -9.67 -0.71
CA VAL A 4 2.00 -8.47 0.09
C VAL A 4 1.32 -8.86 1.39
N ARG A 5 1.84 -8.39 2.52
CA ARG A 5 1.24 -8.65 3.82
C ARG A 5 1.11 -7.35 4.61
N ARG A 6 0.17 -7.34 5.54
CA ARG A 6 -0.01 -6.21 6.45
C ARG A 6 0.62 -6.53 7.79
N GLU A 7 1.36 -5.56 8.33
CA GLU A 7 1.86 -5.61 9.69
C GLU A 7 1.35 -4.40 10.46
N ASP A 8 0.63 -4.65 11.53
CA ASP A 8 0.19 -3.58 12.41
C ASP A 8 1.29 -3.29 13.43
N THR A 9 1.59 -2.02 13.62
CA THR A 9 2.55 -1.58 14.62
C THR A 9 1.79 -1.03 15.83
N ARG A 10 2.10 0.17 16.30
CA ARG A 10 1.42 0.75 17.45
C ARG A 10 0.30 1.69 17.03
N SER A 11 -0.70 1.82 17.92
CA SER A 11 -1.62 2.95 17.88
C SER A 11 -2.17 3.27 16.49
N ARG A 12 -2.83 2.29 15.89
CA ARG A 12 -3.51 2.51 14.61
C ARG A 12 -2.57 2.85 13.48
N SER A 13 -1.34 2.35 13.54
CA SER A 13 -0.36 2.48 12.47
C SER A 13 0.09 1.12 12.02
N GLY A 14 0.68 1.08 10.83
CA GLY A 14 1.22 -0.16 10.32
C GLY A 14 1.90 0.05 9.00
N ARG A 15 2.17 -1.05 8.33
CA ARG A 15 2.76 -1.01 6.99
C ARG A 15 2.34 -2.23 6.21
N TYR A 16 2.25 -2.05 4.90
CA TYR A 16 2.13 -3.15 3.95
C TYR A 16 3.52 -3.44 3.44
N ILE A 17 3.87 -4.70 3.35
CA ILE A 17 5.21 -5.13 2.95
C ILE A 17 5.08 -6.04 1.75
N VAL A 18 5.86 -5.74 0.70
CA VAL A 18 5.98 -6.65 -0.44
C VAL A 18 7.27 -7.45 -0.27
N SER A 19 7.17 -8.77 -0.40
CA SER A 19 8.33 -9.66 -0.36
C SER A 19 8.39 -10.51 -1.61
N VAL A 20 9.61 -10.90 -1.97
CA VAL A 20 9.90 -11.78 -3.09
C VAL A 20 10.69 -12.95 -2.56
N ASP A 21 10.14 -14.15 -2.72
CA ASP A 21 10.77 -15.39 -2.26
C ASP A 21 11.23 -15.31 -0.79
N GLY A 22 10.38 -14.70 0.04
CA GLY A 22 10.63 -14.58 1.47
C GLY A 22 11.53 -13.40 1.88
N VAL A 23 11.97 -12.58 0.92
CA VAL A 23 12.80 -11.41 1.21
C VAL A 23 11.97 -10.14 1.08
N ASP A 24 11.95 -9.32 2.12
CA ASP A 24 11.23 -8.05 2.09
C ASP A 24 11.90 -7.09 1.12
N ALA A 25 11.13 -6.61 0.15
CA ALA A 25 11.64 -5.78 -0.94
C ALA A 25 11.14 -4.34 -0.88
N GLY A 26 10.11 -4.07 -0.11
CA GLY A 26 9.57 -2.72 0.00
C GLY A 26 8.42 -2.66 0.98
N PHE A 27 8.01 -1.43 1.32
CA PHE A 27 6.90 -1.24 2.26
C PHE A 27 6.17 0.07 1.99
N SER A 28 4.95 0.14 2.51
CA SER A 28 4.14 1.36 2.49
C SER A 28 3.59 1.59 3.89
N MET A 29 3.94 2.71 4.49
CA MET A 29 3.52 3.05 5.85
C MET A 29 2.16 3.72 5.85
N PHE A 30 1.33 3.37 6.83
CA PHE A 30 0.00 3.94 6.94
C PHE A 30 -0.38 4.23 8.39
N GLY A 31 -1.38 5.12 8.54
CA GLY A 31 -2.11 5.25 9.78
C GLY A 31 -3.56 4.90 9.50
N GLU A 32 -4.29 4.43 10.50
CA GLU A 32 -5.69 4.07 10.34
C GLU A 32 -6.53 4.68 11.45
N GLY A 33 -7.67 5.27 11.09
CA GLY A 33 -8.61 5.83 12.02
C GLY A 33 -9.90 6.19 11.33
N ASP A 34 -11.03 6.02 12.02
CA ASP A 34 -12.36 6.38 11.51
C ASP A 34 -12.71 5.71 10.18
N GLY A 35 -12.24 4.48 9.99
CA GLY A 35 -12.51 3.74 8.77
C GLY A 35 -11.66 4.17 7.58
N ILE A 36 -10.61 4.95 7.82
CA ILE A 36 -9.74 5.49 6.77
C ILE A 36 -8.31 5.04 7.00
N VAL A 37 -7.70 4.50 5.95
CA VAL A 37 -6.27 4.17 5.93
C VAL A 37 -5.55 5.29 5.18
N THR A 38 -4.64 5.97 5.86
CA THR A 38 -3.88 7.08 5.28
C THR A 38 -2.47 6.60 4.95
N PHE A 39 -2.17 6.49 3.65
CA PHE A 39 -0.84 6.11 3.19
C PHE A 39 0.08 7.32 3.23
N ARG A 40 1.23 7.19 3.92
CA ARG A 40 2.14 8.31 4.17
C ARG A 40 3.45 8.22 3.44
N HIS A 41 4.02 7.02 3.28
CA HIS A 41 5.35 6.86 2.71
C HIS A 41 5.51 5.45 2.15
N THR A 42 6.16 5.36 0.99
CA THR A 42 6.42 4.08 0.33
C THR A 42 7.87 4.03 -0.10
N GLU A 43 8.53 2.90 0.13
CA GLU A 43 9.88 2.65 -0.33
C GLU A 43 10.00 1.26 -0.92
N VAL A 44 10.76 1.14 -2.00
CA VAL A 44 11.13 -0.16 -2.58
C VAL A 44 12.65 -0.20 -2.62
N ASP A 45 13.21 -1.32 -2.18
CA ASP A 45 14.66 -1.51 -2.17
C ASP A 45 15.20 -1.38 -3.59
N PRO A 46 16.23 -0.53 -3.82
CA PRO A 46 16.78 -0.33 -5.16
C PRO A 46 17.26 -1.60 -5.84
N SER A 47 17.69 -2.61 -5.08
CA SER A 47 18.13 -3.88 -5.65
C SER A 47 16.98 -4.65 -6.34
N PHE A 48 15.74 -4.26 -6.09
CA PHE A 48 14.57 -4.89 -6.69
C PHE A 48 13.90 -4.00 -7.75
N GLU A 49 14.51 -2.88 -8.12
CA GLU A 49 13.94 -1.99 -9.12
C GLU A 49 13.77 -2.67 -10.47
N GLY A 50 12.75 -2.23 -11.22
CA GLY A 50 12.47 -2.76 -12.54
C GLY A 50 11.70 -4.07 -12.54
N LYS A 51 11.27 -4.56 -11.37
CA LYS A 51 10.55 -5.83 -11.26
C LYS A 51 9.06 -5.65 -10.99
N GLY A 52 8.55 -4.42 -11.06
CA GLY A 52 7.14 -4.14 -10.83
C GLY A 52 6.68 -4.30 -9.40
N LEU A 53 7.61 -4.31 -8.44
CA LEU A 53 7.26 -4.56 -7.04
C LEU A 53 6.49 -3.41 -6.40
N GLY A 54 6.77 -2.17 -6.83
CA GLY A 54 6.01 -1.03 -6.33
C GLY A 54 4.54 -1.14 -6.70
N SER A 55 4.25 -1.54 -7.94
CA SER A 55 2.87 -1.75 -8.38
C SER A 55 2.23 -2.93 -7.65
N ALA A 56 2.96 -4.01 -7.43
CA ALA A 56 2.45 -5.15 -6.67
C ALA A 56 2.12 -4.75 -5.23
N LEU A 57 2.97 -3.94 -4.62
CA LEU A 57 2.76 -3.43 -3.26
C LEU A 57 1.49 -2.56 -3.20
N ALA A 58 1.37 -1.60 -4.11
CA ALA A 58 0.21 -0.72 -4.16
C ALA A 58 -1.08 -1.51 -4.36
N ARG A 59 -1.08 -2.43 -5.31
CA ARG A 59 -2.24 -3.26 -5.61
C ARG A 59 -2.65 -4.10 -4.41
N GLY A 60 -1.69 -4.79 -3.80
CA GLY A 60 -1.96 -5.65 -2.66
C GLY A 60 -2.48 -4.86 -1.46
N ALA A 61 -1.89 -3.68 -1.21
CA ALA A 61 -2.32 -2.82 -0.12
C ALA A 61 -3.75 -2.30 -0.34
N LEU A 62 -4.03 -1.82 -1.54
CA LEU A 62 -5.36 -1.28 -1.85
C LEU A 62 -6.44 -2.37 -1.86
N ASP A 63 -6.12 -3.55 -2.36
CA ASP A 63 -7.04 -4.68 -2.34
C ASP A 63 -7.36 -5.10 -0.91
N ASP A 64 -6.38 -5.09 -0.02
CA ASP A 64 -6.60 -5.42 1.39
C ASP A 64 -7.47 -4.37 2.08
N VAL A 65 -7.23 -3.09 1.81
CA VAL A 65 -8.05 -2.01 2.36
C VAL A 65 -9.50 -2.19 1.91
N ARG A 66 -9.72 -2.49 0.64
CA ARG A 66 -11.06 -2.74 0.12
C ARG A 66 -11.71 -3.95 0.79
N ALA A 67 -10.97 -5.03 0.95
CA ALA A 67 -11.48 -6.25 1.57
C ALA A 67 -11.89 -6.02 3.03
N ARG A 68 -11.27 -5.06 3.70
CA ARG A 68 -11.60 -4.70 5.08
C ARG A 68 -12.75 -3.72 5.19
N GLY A 69 -13.28 -3.26 4.06
CA GLY A 69 -14.37 -2.27 4.05
C GLY A 69 -13.94 -0.88 4.45
N LEU A 70 -12.65 -0.57 4.28
CA LEU A 70 -12.10 0.72 4.66
C LEU A 70 -11.92 1.63 3.45
N GLN A 71 -11.72 2.92 3.71
CA GLN A 71 -11.42 3.91 2.69
C GLN A 71 -9.94 4.31 2.76
N VAL A 72 -9.49 4.98 1.71
CA VAL A 72 -8.09 5.38 1.57
C VAL A 72 -7.96 6.89 1.44
N LYS A 73 -7.02 7.44 2.19
CA LYS A 73 -6.53 8.80 2.01
C LYS A 73 -5.06 8.71 1.66
N VAL A 74 -4.60 9.49 0.68
CA VAL A 74 -3.25 9.34 0.15
C VAL A 74 -2.45 10.61 0.32
N LEU A 75 -1.35 10.51 1.09
CA LEU A 75 -0.36 11.58 1.22
C LEU A 75 0.94 11.20 0.51
N CYS A 76 1.06 9.96 0.09
CA CYS A 76 2.26 9.41 -0.55
C CYS A 76 2.16 9.60 -2.07
N PRO A 77 3.11 10.29 -2.71
CA PRO A 77 3.07 10.49 -4.17
C PRO A 77 3.06 9.19 -4.97
N PHE A 78 3.70 8.16 -4.46
CA PHE A 78 3.76 6.87 -5.16
C PHE A 78 2.37 6.24 -5.28
N ILE A 79 1.65 6.16 -4.18
CA ILE A 79 0.28 5.59 -4.18
C ILE A 79 -0.66 6.49 -4.96
N ALA A 80 -0.50 7.82 -4.85
CA ALA A 80 -1.32 8.76 -5.61
C ALA A 80 -1.15 8.54 -7.12
N SER A 81 0.08 8.35 -7.57
CA SER A 81 0.37 8.07 -8.98
C SER A 81 -0.25 6.76 -9.44
N TYR A 82 -0.17 5.73 -8.59
CA TYR A 82 -0.78 4.45 -8.90
C TYR A 82 -2.29 4.59 -9.08
N LEU A 83 -2.95 5.34 -8.18
CA LEU A 83 -4.39 5.56 -8.24
C LEU A 83 -4.82 6.31 -9.51
N GLN A 84 -4.00 7.23 -10.00
CA GLN A 84 -4.29 7.93 -11.25
C GLN A 84 -4.33 6.98 -12.44
N ARG A 85 -3.51 5.94 -12.42
CA ARG A 85 -3.44 4.95 -13.50
C ARG A 85 -4.43 3.81 -13.31
N HIS A 86 -5.05 3.71 -12.15
CA HIS A 86 -5.96 2.61 -11.80
C HIS A 86 -7.27 3.14 -11.23
N PRO A 87 -8.15 3.69 -12.11
CA PRO A 87 -9.41 4.29 -11.65
C PRO A 87 -10.37 3.29 -10.99
N GLU A 88 -10.12 2.01 -11.10
CA GLU A 88 -10.92 0.98 -10.44
C GLU A 88 -10.90 1.08 -8.91
N TYR A 89 -9.98 1.87 -8.35
CA TYR A 89 -9.91 2.07 -6.90
C TYR A 89 -10.54 3.39 -6.43
N GLN A 90 -11.14 4.16 -7.34
CA GLN A 90 -11.71 5.46 -6.96
C GLN A 90 -12.86 5.32 -5.97
N ASP A 91 -13.54 4.20 -5.95
CA ASP A 91 -14.66 3.97 -5.03
C ASP A 91 -14.25 3.93 -3.55
N ILE A 92 -12.98 3.64 -3.26
CA ILE A 92 -12.49 3.61 -1.87
C ILE A 92 -11.69 4.85 -1.49
N VAL A 93 -11.44 5.75 -2.41
CA VAL A 93 -10.68 6.98 -2.13
C VAL A 93 -11.59 8.01 -1.49
N VAL A 94 -11.11 8.59 -0.37
CA VAL A 94 -11.86 9.65 0.32
C VAL A 94 -11.82 10.91 -0.51
N ALA A 95 -12.97 11.52 -0.69
CA ALA A 95 -13.11 12.75 -1.46
C ALA A 95 -12.44 13.93 -0.74
#